data_7553dd29991fb496feb4d4987510ddbd
#
_entry.id   7553dd29991fb496feb4d4987510ddbd
#
_cell.length_a   1.000
_cell.length_b   1.000
_cell.length_c   1.000
_cell.angle_alpha   90.00
_cell.angle_beta   90.00
_cell.angle_gamma   90.00
#
_symmetry.space_group_name_H-M   'P 1'
#
loop_
_entity.id
_entity.type
_entity.pdbx_description
1 polymer ?
#
loop_
_entity_poly.entity_id
_entity_poly.type
_entity_poly.pdbx_seq_one_letter_code
_entity_poly.pdbx_strand_id
1 'polypeptide(L)'
;MRLHPGWVTVPELEQDWTVRAHAATGYSGGPLSHLSALAVHRLVDVEVTRLDVTVPTGRRVRTSRWLRVHRTESRLGVVSARGLPATTIPRALVDSWGDAHRPGAGRRHTEMVRAALIRAVRERRTTTTAVEAALADRPELPGRGQLLDLLGLLAGGCQSELEVFGVLHVLSVPGLPPCEQQHRLLLPDGPIRLDAAWPEVRLAVELDGAAFHGSQEARERDLQRDAALAARGWLVLRFSHRRLTRHPAACQAQIAAVYRARLTAGH
;
A
#
# COMPACT_ATOMS: atom_id res chain seq x y z
N MET A 1 2.31 28.21 26.18
CA MET A 1 3.57 27.43 25.92
C MET A 1 4.19 27.84 24.58
N ARG A 2 5.51 27.77 24.46
CA ARG A 2 6.21 28.10 23.21
C ARG A 2 6.44 26.80 22.38
N LEU A 3 5.87 26.74 21.20
CA LEU A 3 6.05 25.64 20.26
C LEU A 3 7.33 25.82 19.42
N HIS A 4 7.48 26.99 18.81
CA HIS A 4 8.66 27.40 18.02
C HIS A 4 8.96 28.87 18.24
N PRO A 5 10.11 29.39 17.76
CA PRO A 5 10.34 30.84 17.73
C PRO A 5 9.21 31.55 17.00
N GLY A 6 8.56 32.50 17.69
CA GLY A 6 7.40 33.24 17.17
C GLY A 6 6.06 32.49 17.23
N TRP A 7 6.01 31.25 17.73
CA TRP A 7 4.79 30.45 17.80
C TRP A 7 4.51 30.02 19.23
N VAL A 8 3.36 30.43 19.76
CA VAL A 8 2.89 30.11 21.12
C VAL A 8 1.50 29.50 21.07
N THR A 9 1.15 28.73 22.07
CA THR A 9 -0.18 28.12 22.26
C THR A 9 -0.54 28.11 23.74
N VAL A 10 -1.80 27.83 24.05
CA VAL A 10 -2.25 27.54 25.42
C VAL A 10 -1.85 26.12 25.80
N PRO A 11 -1.66 25.83 27.12
CA PRO A 11 -1.19 24.51 27.55
C PRO A 11 -2.07 23.34 27.08
N GLU A 12 -3.38 23.53 27.02
CA GLU A 12 -4.38 22.54 26.65
C GLU A 12 -4.24 22.07 25.20
N LEU A 13 -3.72 22.94 24.31
CA LEU A 13 -3.50 22.66 22.90
C LEU A 13 -2.05 22.32 22.55
N GLU A 14 -1.17 22.24 23.53
CA GLU A 14 0.25 21.94 23.27
C GLU A 14 0.44 20.62 22.54
N GLN A 15 -0.40 19.62 22.83
CA GLN A 15 -0.34 18.30 22.21
C GLN A 15 -1.24 18.17 20.98
N ASP A 16 -2.05 19.19 20.67
CA ASP A 16 -2.92 19.14 19.50
C ASP A 16 -2.09 19.09 18.21
N TRP A 17 -2.31 18.04 17.42
CA TRP A 17 -1.55 17.80 16.19
C TRP A 17 -1.71 18.93 15.18
N THR A 18 -2.93 19.46 15.02
CA THR A 18 -3.23 20.51 14.04
C THR A 18 -2.55 21.81 14.42
N VAL A 19 -2.58 22.17 15.71
CA VAL A 19 -1.91 23.37 16.23
C VAL A 19 -0.40 23.27 16.02
N ARG A 20 0.20 22.11 16.32
CA ARG A 20 1.62 21.86 16.06
C ARG A 20 1.96 21.91 14.58
N ALA A 21 1.10 21.37 13.71
CA ALA A 21 1.30 21.38 12.27
C ALA A 21 1.28 22.80 11.69
N HIS A 22 0.35 23.65 12.14
CA HIS A 22 0.35 25.08 11.79
C HIS A 22 1.61 25.78 12.26
N ALA A 23 2.02 25.55 13.50
CA ALA A 23 3.25 26.14 14.05
C ALA A 23 4.50 25.65 13.30
N ALA A 24 4.55 24.37 12.94
CA ALA A 24 5.69 23.78 12.22
C ALA A 24 5.80 24.35 10.79
N THR A 25 4.70 24.43 10.05
CA THR A 25 4.70 24.96 8.68
C THR A 25 4.96 26.46 8.65
N GLY A 26 4.37 27.23 9.58
CA GLY A 26 4.60 28.66 9.70
C GLY A 26 6.03 29.00 10.13
N TYR A 27 6.60 28.27 11.10
CA TYR A 27 7.98 28.46 11.53
C TYR A 27 8.99 28.06 10.44
N SER A 28 8.80 26.91 9.83
CA SER A 28 9.74 26.43 8.82
C SER A 28 9.56 27.14 7.48
N GLY A 29 8.35 27.59 7.16
CA GLY A 29 7.94 28.05 5.83
C GLY A 29 7.97 26.95 4.78
N GLY A 30 8.02 25.68 5.22
CA GLY A 30 7.96 24.49 4.38
C GLY A 30 6.65 23.73 4.57
N PRO A 31 6.20 22.96 3.58
CA PRO A 31 5.03 22.10 3.70
C PRO A 31 5.29 20.92 4.63
N LEU A 32 4.23 20.35 5.20
CA LEU A 32 4.26 19.01 5.78
C LEU A 32 4.73 18.03 4.71
N SER A 33 5.54 17.06 5.12
CA SER A 33 6.13 16.05 4.21
C SER A 33 6.15 14.67 4.86
N HIS A 34 6.60 13.64 4.15
CA HIS A 34 6.75 12.29 4.69
C HIS A 34 5.47 11.82 5.41
N LEU A 35 5.60 11.19 6.59
CA LEU A 35 4.46 10.70 7.35
C LEU A 35 3.48 11.80 7.77
N SER A 36 3.97 13.02 8.03
CA SER A 36 3.08 14.14 8.39
C SER A 36 2.19 14.58 7.22
N ALA A 37 2.70 14.50 5.99
CA ALA A 37 1.88 14.72 4.81
C ALA A 37 0.89 13.56 4.60
N LEU A 38 1.30 12.31 4.79
CA LEU A 38 0.40 11.17 4.71
C LEU A 38 -0.72 11.24 5.76
N ALA A 39 -0.41 11.71 6.98
CA ALA A 39 -1.39 11.90 8.05
C ALA A 39 -2.43 12.99 7.70
N VAL A 40 -1.99 14.18 7.23
CA VAL A 40 -2.94 15.24 6.84
C VAL A 40 -3.77 14.83 5.62
N HIS A 41 -3.22 14.00 4.73
CA HIS A 41 -3.94 13.34 3.64
C HIS A 41 -4.80 12.15 4.10
N ARG A 42 -4.86 11.80 5.38
CA ARG A 42 -5.62 10.65 5.93
C ARG A 42 -5.26 9.30 5.30
N LEU A 43 -4.00 9.11 4.95
CA LEU A 43 -3.49 7.84 4.42
C LEU A 43 -2.84 6.98 5.50
N VAL A 44 -2.52 7.57 6.65
CA VAL A 44 -2.07 6.86 7.86
C VAL A 44 -2.94 7.30 9.04
N ASP A 45 -3.32 6.33 9.87
CA ASP A 45 -4.20 6.52 11.03
C ASP A 45 -3.38 6.47 12.34
N VAL A 46 -2.12 6.94 12.30
CA VAL A 46 -1.20 6.94 13.44
C VAL A 46 -0.99 8.36 13.91
N GLU A 47 -1.00 8.54 15.22
CA GLU A 47 -0.61 9.78 15.84
C GLU A 47 0.87 10.04 15.54
N VAL A 48 1.12 10.98 14.62
CA VAL A 48 2.47 11.37 14.24
C VAL A 48 2.99 12.34 15.31
N THR A 49 3.71 11.78 16.28
CA THR A 49 4.25 12.57 17.43
C THR A 49 5.34 13.55 17.03
N ARG A 50 6.05 13.26 15.94
CA ARG A 50 7.10 14.11 15.37
C ARG A 50 6.71 14.54 13.96
N LEU A 51 6.55 15.84 13.77
CA LEU A 51 6.17 16.41 12.49
C LEU A 51 7.36 16.48 11.53
N ASP A 52 7.12 16.13 10.28
CA ASP A 52 8.06 16.23 9.18
C ASP A 52 7.69 17.41 8.28
N VAL A 53 8.64 18.29 8.03
CA VAL A 53 8.52 19.36 7.03
C VAL A 53 9.69 19.28 6.05
N THR A 54 9.49 19.69 4.82
CA THR A 54 10.59 19.78 3.84
C THR A 54 10.78 21.22 3.41
N VAL A 55 12.04 21.66 3.40
CA VAL A 55 12.45 23.02 3.02
C VAL A 55 13.54 22.97 1.94
N PRO A 56 13.75 24.04 1.15
CA PRO A 56 14.90 24.13 0.26
C PRO A 56 16.22 24.03 1.05
N THR A 57 17.27 23.45 0.43
CA THR A 57 18.57 23.20 1.05
C THR A 57 19.16 24.46 1.68
N GLY A 58 19.03 25.62 1.03
CA GLY A 58 19.55 26.92 1.56
C GLY A 58 18.80 27.47 2.76
N ARG A 59 17.64 26.93 3.14
CA ARG A 59 16.84 27.48 4.23
C ARG A 59 17.31 26.94 5.58
N ARG A 60 17.67 27.85 6.47
CA ARG A 60 18.11 27.52 7.83
C ARG A 60 16.91 27.42 8.78
N VAL A 61 16.56 26.19 9.15
CA VAL A 61 15.51 25.88 10.14
C VAL A 61 16.11 24.94 11.18
N ARG A 62 15.89 25.22 12.46
CA ARG A 62 16.34 24.33 13.56
C ARG A 62 15.29 23.22 13.77
N THR A 63 15.78 22.01 13.90
CA THR A 63 14.97 20.85 14.33
C THR A 63 14.66 20.95 15.83
N SER A 64 13.63 20.26 16.27
CA SER A 64 13.32 20.10 17.69
C SER A 64 12.91 18.63 17.98
N ARG A 65 12.61 18.30 19.23
CA ARG A 65 12.21 16.94 19.62
C ARG A 65 10.98 16.43 18.85
N TRP A 66 10.11 17.34 18.41
CA TRP A 66 8.86 17.04 17.73
C TRP A 66 8.76 17.65 16.32
N LEU A 67 9.85 18.27 15.80
CA LEU A 67 9.96 18.74 14.41
C LEU A 67 11.21 18.17 13.76
N ARG A 68 11.02 17.43 12.67
CA ARG A 68 12.08 17.01 11.76
C ARG A 68 12.04 17.86 10.50
N VAL A 69 13.19 18.38 10.12
CA VAL A 69 13.34 19.21 8.92
C VAL A 69 14.12 18.44 7.88
N HIS A 70 13.48 18.14 6.78
CA HIS A 70 14.10 17.56 5.59
C HIS A 70 14.52 18.68 4.63
N ARG A 71 15.56 18.44 3.84
CA ARG A 71 16.05 19.40 2.85
C ARG A 71 16.04 18.79 1.47
N THR A 72 15.70 19.61 0.46
CA THR A 72 15.66 19.18 -0.93
C THR A 72 16.12 20.29 -1.85
N GLU A 73 16.76 19.91 -2.95
CA GLU A 73 17.07 20.80 -4.07
C GLU A 73 15.97 20.74 -5.13
N SER A 74 15.20 19.65 -5.13
CA SER A 74 14.09 19.46 -6.06
C SER A 74 12.94 20.38 -5.75
N ARG A 75 12.25 20.86 -6.79
CA ARG A 75 11.01 21.61 -6.64
C ARG A 75 9.93 20.75 -5.98
N LEU A 76 9.33 21.26 -4.91
CA LEU A 76 8.26 20.59 -4.21
C LEU A 76 6.90 20.95 -4.83
N GLY A 77 6.13 19.95 -5.21
CA GLY A 77 4.69 20.13 -5.41
C GLY A 77 4.02 20.30 -4.05
N VAL A 78 3.43 21.46 -3.83
CA VAL A 78 2.72 21.80 -2.57
C VAL A 78 1.24 21.94 -2.86
N VAL A 79 0.42 21.32 -2.02
CA VAL A 79 -1.04 21.39 -2.06
C VAL A 79 -1.57 21.81 -0.69
N SER A 80 -2.77 22.36 -0.66
CA SER A 80 -3.47 22.59 0.59
C SER A 80 -4.23 21.31 0.98
N ALA A 81 -3.87 20.73 2.13
CA ALA A 81 -4.55 19.58 2.69
C ALA A 81 -5.10 19.96 4.08
N ARG A 82 -6.42 20.03 4.20
CA ARG A 82 -7.12 20.43 5.44
C ARG A 82 -6.65 21.77 6.00
N GLY A 83 -6.40 22.75 5.09
CA GLY A 83 -5.92 24.08 5.47
C GLY A 83 -4.42 24.17 5.77
N LEU A 84 -3.67 23.08 5.67
CA LEU A 84 -2.22 23.02 5.89
C LEU A 84 -1.48 22.84 4.56
N PRO A 85 -0.33 23.51 4.34
CA PRO A 85 0.52 23.22 3.20
C PRO A 85 1.18 21.84 3.38
N ALA A 86 1.02 20.98 2.39
CA ALA A 86 1.58 19.63 2.39
C ALA A 86 2.17 19.27 1.03
N THR A 87 3.13 18.37 0.98
CA THR A 87 3.58 17.77 -0.26
C THR A 87 2.46 16.95 -0.89
N THR A 88 2.47 16.83 -2.22
CA THR A 88 1.52 15.96 -2.94
C THR A 88 1.59 14.52 -2.43
N ILE A 89 0.51 13.77 -2.56
CA ILE A 89 0.43 12.36 -2.13
C ILE A 89 1.56 11.52 -2.76
N PRO A 90 1.83 11.56 -4.09
CA PRO A 90 2.94 10.80 -4.67
C PRO A 90 4.28 11.12 -4.01
N ARG A 91 4.57 12.42 -3.83
CA ARG A 91 5.83 12.85 -3.20
C ARG A 91 5.92 12.39 -1.74
N ALA A 92 4.86 12.54 -0.96
CA ALA A 92 4.82 12.11 0.44
C ALA A 92 5.04 10.59 0.57
N LEU A 93 4.46 9.79 -0.33
CA LEU A 93 4.66 8.34 -0.38
C LEU A 93 6.11 7.97 -0.68
N VAL A 94 6.71 8.59 -1.70
CA VAL A 94 8.12 8.34 -2.08
C VAL A 94 9.06 8.73 -0.94
N ASP A 95 8.89 9.91 -0.35
CA ASP A 95 9.75 10.39 0.74
C ASP A 95 9.62 9.50 1.99
N SER A 96 8.39 9.11 2.36
CA SER A 96 8.13 8.17 3.48
C SER A 96 8.70 6.79 3.21
N TRP A 97 8.61 6.30 1.98
CA TRP A 97 9.19 5.02 1.57
C TRP A 97 10.70 5.00 1.78
N GLY A 98 11.39 6.05 1.33
CA GLY A 98 12.82 6.18 1.53
C GLY A 98 13.20 6.16 3.02
N ASP A 99 12.48 6.89 3.87
CA ASP A 99 12.71 6.88 5.31
C ASP A 99 12.46 5.50 5.95
N ALA A 100 11.44 4.79 5.49
CA ALA A 100 11.09 3.46 5.98
C ALA A 100 12.09 2.36 5.56
N HIS A 101 12.93 2.61 4.55
CA HIS A 101 13.94 1.68 4.05
C HIS A 101 15.38 2.08 4.42
N ARG A 102 15.56 3.09 5.27
CA ARG A 102 16.87 3.42 5.80
C ARG A 102 17.35 2.38 6.83
N PRO A 103 18.66 2.16 6.96
CA PRO A 103 19.19 1.34 8.05
C PRO A 103 18.66 1.79 9.41
N GLY A 104 18.15 0.85 10.20
CA GLY A 104 17.55 1.14 11.52
C GLY A 104 16.06 1.55 11.49
N ALA A 105 15.45 1.69 10.33
CA ALA A 105 13.99 1.84 10.25
C ALA A 105 13.30 0.56 10.72
N GLY A 106 12.29 0.70 11.57
CA GLY A 106 11.55 -0.46 12.09
C GLY A 106 10.57 -1.03 11.08
N ARG A 107 10.38 -2.36 11.11
CA ARG A 107 9.45 -3.09 10.23
C ARG A 107 8.03 -2.48 10.21
N ARG A 108 7.53 -2.04 11.36
CA ARG A 108 6.22 -1.37 11.47
C ARG A 108 6.10 -0.11 10.60
N HIS A 109 7.21 0.64 10.46
CA HIS A 109 7.24 1.83 9.60
C HIS A 109 7.11 1.45 8.13
N THR A 110 7.84 0.43 7.67
CA THR A 110 7.75 -0.09 6.30
C THR A 110 6.35 -0.61 5.98
N GLU A 111 5.76 -1.38 6.89
CA GLU A 111 4.39 -1.90 6.73
C GLU A 111 3.36 -0.76 6.64
N MET A 112 3.49 0.26 7.47
CA MET A 112 2.60 1.43 7.47
C MET A 112 2.65 2.20 6.14
N VAL A 113 3.85 2.47 5.63
CA VAL A 113 4.02 3.22 4.38
C VAL A 113 3.54 2.40 3.19
N ARG A 114 3.78 1.08 3.19
CA ARG A 114 3.26 0.18 2.17
C ARG A 114 1.72 0.16 2.16
N ALA A 115 1.09 0.05 3.33
CA ALA A 115 -0.36 0.12 3.46
C ALA A 115 -0.93 1.46 2.95
N ALA A 116 -0.26 2.56 3.27
CA ALA A 116 -0.65 3.90 2.80
C ALA A 116 -0.59 4.01 1.27
N LEU A 117 0.44 3.43 0.63
CA LEU A 117 0.57 3.41 -0.83
C LEU A 117 -0.56 2.59 -1.47
N ILE A 118 -0.79 1.37 -1.01
CA ILE A 118 -1.86 0.50 -1.52
C ILE A 118 -3.22 1.18 -1.36
N ARG A 119 -3.49 1.76 -0.19
CA ARG A 119 -4.71 2.52 0.10
C ARG A 119 -4.89 3.69 -0.86
N ALA A 120 -3.83 4.50 -1.06
CA ALA A 120 -3.89 5.68 -1.93
C ALA A 120 -4.23 5.33 -3.38
N VAL A 121 -3.66 4.24 -3.92
CA VAL A 121 -3.94 3.76 -5.27
C VAL A 121 -5.35 3.15 -5.35
N ARG A 122 -5.74 2.29 -4.41
CA ARG A 122 -7.07 1.68 -4.34
C ARG A 122 -8.19 2.71 -4.25
N GLU A 123 -8.02 3.75 -3.42
CA GLU A 123 -8.98 4.85 -3.26
C GLU A 123 -8.89 5.88 -4.39
N ARG A 124 -8.07 5.65 -5.43
CA ARG A 124 -7.86 6.55 -6.58
C ARG A 124 -7.42 7.96 -6.18
N ARG A 125 -6.72 8.08 -5.08
CA ARG A 125 -6.16 9.34 -4.59
C ARG A 125 -4.83 9.68 -5.24
N THR A 126 -4.20 8.67 -5.83
CA THR A 126 -3.04 8.78 -6.71
C THR A 126 -3.04 7.61 -7.70
N THR A 127 -2.12 7.62 -8.65
CA THR A 127 -1.88 6.53 -9.59
C THR A 127 -0.45 6.01 -9.43
N THR A 128 -0.19 4.77 -9.85
CA THR A 128 1.17 4.21 -9.89
C THR A 128 2.10 5.08 -10.72
N THR A 129 1.64 5.55 -11.89
CA THR A 129 2.39 6.45 -12.78
C THR A 129 2.76 7.78 -12.10
N ALA A 130 1.87 8.36 -11.29
CA ALA A 130 2.17 9.59 -10.56
C ALA A 130 3.23 9.35 -9.46
N VAL A 131 3.22 8.18 -8.81
CA VAL A 131 4.25 7.81 -7.83
C VAL A 131 5.59 7.54 -8.53
N GLU A 132 5.58 6.88 -9.69
CA GLU A 132 6.77 6.67 -10.52
C GLU A 132 7.39 8.00 -10.97
N ALA A 133 6.57 8.95 -11.39
CA ALA A 133 7.03 10.29 -11.75
C ALA A 133 7.70 11.01 -10.56
N ALA A 134 7.12 10.91 -9.37
CA ALA A 134 7.73 11.47 -8.14
C ALA A 134 9.01 10.72 -7.73
N LEU A 135 9.12 9.42 -8.06
CA LEU A 135 10.30 8.59 -7.81
C LEU A 135 11.45 8.91 -8.78
N ALA A 136 11.16 9.43 -9.98
CA ALA A 136 12.18 9.82 -10.96
C ALA A 136 13.11 10.91 -10.40
N ASP A 137 12.59 11.82 -9.57
CA ASP A 137 13.38 12.87 -8.90
C ASP A 137 14.26 12.35 -7.75
N ARG A 138 14.23 11.04 -7.46
CA ARG A 138 14.91 10.43 -6.31
C ARG A 138 15.67 9.15 -6.72
N PRO A 139 16.72 9.26 -7.56
CA PRO A 139 17.45 8.10 -8.07
C PRO A 139 18.07 7.25 -6.96
N GLU A 140 18.58 7.87 -5.89
CA GLU A 140 19.25 7.23 -4.75
C GLU A 140 18.28 6.88 -3.59
N LEU A 141 16.97 6.73 -3.88
CA LEU A 141 16.00 6.45 -2.81
C LEU A 141 16.25 5.06 -2.18
N PRO A 142 16.43 4.97 -0.86
CA PRO A 142 16.47 3.67 -0.19
C PRO A 142 15.20 2.85 -0.48
N GLY A 143 15.35 1.57 -0.83
CA GLY A 143 14.22 0.71 -1.16
C GLY A 143 13.58 0.99 -2.52
N ARG A 144 14.29 1.66 -3.45
CA ARG A 144 13.77 2.01 -4.78
C ARG A 144 13.30 0.79 -5.58
N GLY A 145 14.08 -0.30 -5.59
CA GLY A 145 13.70 -1.54 -6.28
C GLY A 145 12.40 -2.11 -5.76
N GLN A 146 12.28 -2.25 -4.43
CA GLN A 146 11.06 -2.75 -3.78
C GLN A 146 9.84 -1.86 -4.05
N LEU A 147 10.05 -0.53 -4.18
CA LEU A 147 8.95 0.37 -4.54
C LEU A 147 8.48 0.13 -5.97
N LEU A 148 9.39 -0.02 -6.92
CA LEU A 148 9.05 -0.32 -8.32
C LEU A 148 8.34 -1.67 -8.45
N ASP A 149 8.79 -2.70 -7.74
CA ASP A 149 8.13 -4.01 -7.70
C ASP A 149 6.69 -3.88 -7.19
N LEU A 150 6.50 -3.14 -6.09
CA LEU A 150 5.16 -2.90 -5.54
C LEU A 150 4.27 -2.10 -6.50
N LEU A 151 4.80 -1.06 -7.17
CA LEU A 151 4.06 -0.29 -8.16
C LEU A 151 3.65 -1.16 -9.35
N GLY A 152 4.52 -2.07 -9.79
CA GLY A 152 4.21 -3.07 -10.83
C GLY A 152 3.05 -3.97 -10.43
N LEU A 153 3.02 -4.49 -9.18
CA LEU A 153 1.92 -5.30 -8.67
C LEU A 153 0.60 -4.51 -8.61
N LEU A 154 0.64 -3.26 -8.16
CA LEU A 154 -0.53 -2.39 -8.10
C LEU A 154 -1.05 -2.03 -9.50
N ALA A 155 -0.17 -1.79 -10.45
CA ALA A 155 -0.53 -1.59 -11.86
C ALA A 155 -1.12 -2.86 -12.47
N GLY A 156 -0.67 -4.05 -12.06
CA GLY A 156 -1.22 -5.35 -12.40
C GLY A 156 -2.56 -5.68 -11.74
N GLY A 157 -3.06 -4.81 -10.86
CA GLY A 157 -4.39 -4.91 -10.27
C GLY A 157 -4.47 -5.37 -8.81
N CYS A 158 -3.35 -5.64 -8.13
CA CYS A 158 -3.36 -5.90 -6.68
C CYS A 158 -3.96 -4.71 -5.91
N GLN A 159 -4.89 -4.98 -5.01
CA GLN A 159 -5.63 -3.94 -4.27
C GLN A 159 -5.50 -4.04 -2.76
N SER A 160 -4.82 -5.05 -2.26
CA SER A 160 -4.66 -5.30 -0.82
C SER A 160 -3.24 -5.75 -0.47
N GLU A 161 -2.85 -5.56 0.80
CA GLU A 161 -1.61 -6.09 1.36
C GLU A 161 -1.49 -7.61 1.18
N LEU A 162 -2.63 -8.29 1.30
CA LEU A 162 -2.68 -9.74 1.19
C LEU A 162 -2.43 -10.21 -0.24
N GLU A 163 -3.01 -9.54 -1.23
CA GLU A 163 -2.76 -9.83 -2.65
C GLU A 163 -1.30 -9.60 -3.00
N VAL A 164 -0.72 -8.48 -2.57
CA VAL A 164 0.71 -8.20 -2.74
C VAL A 164 1.57 -9.29 -2.09
N PHE A 165 1.27 -9.66 -0.83
CA PHE A 165 1.98 -10.74 -0.14
C PHE A 165 1.81 -12.08 -0.89
N GLY A 166 0.60 -12.39 -1.33
CA GLY A 166 0.29 -13.62 -2.06
C GLY A 166 1.10 -13.73 -3.35
N VAL A 167 1.12 -12.66 -4.16
CA VAL A 167 1.90 -12.64 -5.40
C VAL A 167 3.40 -12.82 -5.13
N LEU A 168 3.95 -12.08 -4.16
CA LEU A 168 5.38 -12.15 -3.86
C LEU A 168 5.84 -13.48 -3.27
N HIS A 169 5.00 -14.16 -2.48
CA HIS A 169 5.42 -15.29 -1.65
C HIS A 169 4.69 -16.60 -1.91
N VAL A 170 3.56 -16.58 -2.62
CA VAL A 170 2.72 -17.79 -2.81
C VAL A 170 2.45 -18.10 -4.27
N LEU A 171 2.10 -17.11 -5.08
CA LEU A 171 1.69 -17.32 -6.48
C LEU A 171 2.88 -17.54 -7.43
N SER A 172 4.09 -17.16 -7.05
CA SER A 172 5.31 -17.55 -7.75
C SER A 172 5.72 -18.97 -7.31
N VAL A 173 5.07 -19.99 -7.90
CA VAL A 173 5.29 -21.39 -7.52
C VAL A 173 6.44 -21.99 -8.35
N PRO A 174 7.52 -22.48 -7.72
CA PRO A 174 8.63 -23.08 -8.44
C PRO A 174 8.20 -24.26 -9.33
N GLY A 175 8.60 -24.23 -10.60
CA GLY A 175 8.30 -25.30 -11.57
C GLY A 175 6.90 -25.25 -12.17
N LEU A 176 6.13 -24.17 -11.96
CA LEU A 176 4.90 -23.87 -12.67
C LEU A 176 5.09 -22.61 -13.56
N PRO A 177 4.29 -22.48 -14.65
CA PRO A 177 4.23 -21.24 -15.41
C PRO A 177 3.68 -20.10 -14.54
N PRO A 178 3.98 -18.83 -14.89
CA PRO A 178 3.39 -17.69 -14.23
C PRO A 178 1.85 -17.75 -14.28
N CYS A 179 1.18 -17.42 -13.18
CA CYS A 179 -0.28 -17.28 -13.18
C CYS A 179 -0.70 -15.95 -13.82
N GLU A 180 -1.90 -15.94 -14.39
CA GLU A 180 -2.57 -14.70 -14.75
C GLU A 180 -3.17 -14.05 -13.49
N GLN A 181 -2.72 -12.84 -13.15
CA GLN A 181 -3.27 -12.08 -12.04
C GLN A 181 -4.54 -11.37 -12.45
N GLN A 182 -5.51 -11.26 -11.53
CA GLN A 182 -6.78 -10.56 -11.73
C GLN A 182 -7.52 -11.04 -12.99
N HIS A 183 -7.49 -12.36 -13.21
CA HIS A 183 -8.07 -13.00 -14.40
C HIS A 183 -9.57 -12.73 -14.47
N ARG A 184 -10.03 -12.22 -15.63
CA ARG A 184 -11.44 -11.93 -15.88
C ARG A 184 -12.14 -13.13 -16.49
N LEU A 185 -13.23 -13.52 -15.89
CA LEU A 185 -14.09 -14.60 -16.38
C LEU A 185 -15.53 -14.11 -16.48
N LEU A 186 -16.21 -14.41 -17.57
CA LEU A 186 -17.62 -14.10 -17.74
C LEU A 186 -18.46 -15.28 -17.26
N LEU A 187 -19.24 -15.10 -16.20
CA LEU A 187 -20.23 -16.04 -15.69
C LEU A 187 -21.64 -15.64 -16.17
N PRO A 188 -22.67 -16.50 -16.02
CA PRO A 188 -24.05 -16.15 -16.39
C PRO A 188 -24.56 -14.88 -15.69
N ASP A 189 -24.17 -14.68 -14.42
CA ASP A 189 -24.59 -13.56 -13.59
C ASP A 189 -23.70 -12.32 -13.77
N GLY A 190 -22.75 -12.35 -14.72
CA GLY A 190 -21.90 -11.23 -15.05
C GLY A 190 -20.40 -11.53 -14.96
N PRO A 191 -19.56 -10.51 -15.23
CA PRO A 191 -18.12 -10.67 -15.17
C PRO A 191 -17.63 -10.78 -13.72
N ILE A 192 -16.74 -11.74 -13.47
CA ILE A 192 -16.02 -11.89 -12.23
C ILE A 192 -14.52 -11.70 -12.45
N ARG A 193 -13.81 -11.53 -11.36
CA ARG A 193 -12.35 -11.41 -11.33
C ARG A 193 -11.80 -12.37 -10.30
N LEU A 194 -10.88 -13.23 -10.73
CA LEU A 194 -10.14 -14.17 -9.89
C LEU A 194 -8.78 -13.56 -9.57
N ASP A 195 -8.32 -13.63 -8.32
CA ASP A 195 -7.06 -12.99 -7.90
C ASP A 195 -5.86 -13.53 -8.68
N ALA A 196 -5.82 -14.87 -8.89
CA ALA A 196 -4.85 -15.54 -9.76
C ALA A 196 -5.48 -16.75 -10.45
N ALA A 197 -5.03 -17.06 -11.65
CA ALA A 197 -5.50 -18.20 -12.41
C ALA A 197 -4.41 -18.84 -13.28
N TRP A 198 -4.58 -20.13 -13.54
CA TRP A 198 -3.93 -20.90 -14.59
C TRP A 198 -5.04 -21.43 -15.51
N PRO A 199 -5.41 -20.65 -16.54
CA PRO A 199 -6.57 -20.96 -17.40
C PRO A 199 -6.44 -22.31 -18.13
N GLU A 200 -5.22 -22.69 -18.51
CA GLU A 200 -4.91 -23.93 -19.22
C GLU A 200 -5.30 -25.21 -18.45
N VAL A 201 -5.32 -25.10 -17.11
CA VAL A 201 -5.78 -26.18 -16.22
C VAL A 201 -7.04 -25.79 -15.44
N ARG A 202 -7.64 -24.65 -15.74
CA ARG A 202 -8.81 -24.08 -15.04
C ARG A 202 -8.66 -24.11 -13.52
N LEU A 203 -7.48 -23.72 -13.03
CA LEU A 203 -7.19 -23.58 -11.63
C LEU A 203 -7.19 -22.09 -11.27
N ALA A 204 -7.95 -21.72 -10.26
CA ALA A 204 -7.94 -20.39 -9.66
C ALA A 204 -7.45 -20.43 -8.23
N VAL A 205 -6.83 -19.32 -7.81
CA VAL A 205 -6.46 -19.06 -6.42
C VAL A 205 -7.09 -17.75 -5.98
N GLU A 206 -7.79 -17.76 -4.87
CA GLU A 206 -8.34 -16.59 -4.21
C GLU A 206 -7.65 -16.39 -2.87
N LEU A 207 -7.25 -15.13 -2.65
CA LEU A 207 -6.52 -14.68 -1.47
C LEU A 207 -7.53 -14.03 -0.54
N ASP A 208 -8.12 -14.83 0.35
CA ASP A 208 -9.22 -14.39 1.22
C ASP A 208 -8.70 -13.61 2.43
N GLY A 209 -8.80 -12.27 2.33
CA GLY A 209 -8.32 -11.34 3.36
C GLY A 209 -9.30 -11.09 4.51
N ALA A 210 -10.57 -11.40 4.35
CA ALA A 210 -11.59 -11.07 5.33
C ALA A 210 -12.15 -12.31 6.02
N ALA A 211 -12.20 -12.28 7.34
CA ALA A 211 -13.11 -13.13 8.09
C ALA A 211 -14.55 -12.77 7.65
N PHE A 212 -15.31 -13.78 7.24
CA PHE A 212 -16.69 -13.66 6.79
C PHE A 212 -17.56 -12.90 7.82
N HIS A 213 -17.82 -11.63 7.57
CA HIS A 213 -18.88 -10.85 8.19
C HIS A 213 -19.89 -10.43 7.10
N GLY A 214 -20.17 -11.33 6.15
CA GLY A 214 -21.15 -11.09 5.10
C GLY A 214 -22.57 -11.34 5.58
N SER A 215 -23.54 -10.58 5.04
CA SER A 215 -24.96 -10.90 5.18
C SER A 215 -25.28 -12.27 4.57
N GLN A 216 -26.43 -12.86 4.93
CA GLN A 216 -26.90 -14.12 4.35
C GLN A 216 -26.97 -14.06 2.80
N GLU A 217 -27.34 -12.90 2.25
CA GLU A 217 -27.38 -12.65 0.80
C GLU A 217 -25.99 -12.64 0.15
N ALA A 218 -24.94 -12.15 0.86
CA ALA A 218 -23.57 -12.20 0.37
C ALA A 218 -23.08 -13.65 0.29
N ARG A 219 -23.40 -14.45 1.31
CA ARG A 219 -23.07 -15.88 1.34
C ARG A 219 -23.76 -16.66 0.23
N GLU A 220 -25.03 -16.36 -0.04
CA GLU A 220 -25.78 -17.00 -1.14
C GLU A 220 -25.15 -16.68 -2.50
N ARG A 221 -24.78 -15.44 -2.74
CA ARG A 221 -24.08 -15.03 -3.97
C ARG A 221 -22.74 -15.75 -4.13
N ASP A 222 -21.99 -15.94 -3.06
CA ASP A 222 -20.72 -16.67 -3.10
C ASP A 222 -20.92 -18.15 -3.45
N LEU A 223 -21.95 -18.79 -2.89
CA LEU A 223 -22.32 -20.18 -3.24
C LEU A 223 -22.71 -20.32 -4.71
N GLN A 224 -23.51 -19.39 -5.23
CA GLN A 224 -23.90 -19.37 -6.65
C GLN A 224 -22.70 -19.16 -7.57
N ARG A 225 -21.78 -18.27 -7.21
CA ARG A 225 -20.53 -18.04 -7.92
C ARG A 225 -19.66 -19.30 -7.93
N ASP A 226 -19.53 -19.98 -6.80
CA ASP A 226 -18.76 -21.24 -6.70
C ASP A 226 -19.36 -22.34 -7.58
N ALA A 227 -20.68 -22.50 -7.56
CA ALA A 227 -21.38 -23.45 -8.41
C ALA A 227 -21.18 -23.13 -9.90
N ALA A 228 -21.24 -21.86 -10.30
CA ALA A 228 -21.03 -21.43 -11.67
C ALA A 228 -19.58 -21.64 -12.15
N LEU A 229 -18.59 -21.48 -11.27
CA LEU A 229 -17.18 -21.80 -11.55
C LEU A 229 -16.99 -23.32 -11.71
N ALA A 230 -17.53 -24.10 -10.79
CA ALA A 230 -17.46 -25.57 -10.84
C ALA A 230 -18.12 -26.15 -12.10
N ALA A 231 -19.30 -25.62 -12.52
CA ALA A 231 -19.98 -26.00 -13.75
C ALA A 231 -19.15 -25.75 -15.02
N ARG A 232 -18.19 -24.82 -14.97
CA ARG A 232 -17.21 -24.56 -16.04
C ARG A 232 -15.90 -25.31 -15.88
N GLY A 233 -15.84 -26.22 -14.93
CA GLY A 233 -14.66 -27.02 -14.64
C GLY A 233 -13.54 -26.27 -13.91
N TRP A 234 -13.79 -25.07 -13.38
CA TRP A 234 -12.83 -24.36 -12.56
C TRP A 234 -12.75 -24.95 -11.16
N LEU A 235 -11.53 -25.16 -10.69
CA LEU A 235 -11.23 -25.47 -9.29
C LEU A 235 -10.64 -24.23 -8.62
N VAL A 236 -11.23 -23.83 -7.50
CA VAL A 236 -10.81 -22.63 -6.77
C VAL A 236 -10.17 -23.04 -5.46
N LEU A 237 -8.90 -22.66 -5.27
CA LEU A 237 -8.21 -22.74 -3.98
C LEU A 237 -8.34 -21.42 -3.24
N ARG A 238 -8.84 -21.45 -2.00
CA ARG A 238 -8.91 -20.28 -1.15
C ARG A 238 -7.93 -20.37 -0.01
N PHE A 239 -7.15 -19.32 0.16
CA PHE A 239 -6.17 -19.23 1.24
C PHE A 239 -6.49 -18.05 2.15
N SER A 240 -6.71 -18.33 3.43
CA SER A 240 -6.89 -17.28 4.43
C SER A 240 -5.58 -16.52 4.68
N HIS A 241 -5.69 -15.25 5.12
CA HIS A 241 -4.54 -14.42 5.54
C HIS A 241 -3.58 -15.18 6.46
N ARG A 242 -4.11 -15.85 7.48
CA ARG A 242 -3.31 -16.61 8.44
C ARG A 242 -2.48 -17.71 7.77
N ARG A 243 -3.07 -18.44 6.81
CA ARG A 243 -2.41 -19.54 6.13
C ARG A 243 -1.34 -19.04 5.18
N LEU A 244 -1.62 -17.99 4.42
CA LEU A 244 -0.68 -17.34 3.51
C LEU A 244 0.56 -16.83 4.25
N THR A 245 0.37 -16.12 5.37
CA THR A 245 1.47 -15.49 6.10
C THR A 245 2.27 -16.46 6.96
N ARG A 246 1.65 -17.52 7.49
CA ARG A 246 2.34 -18.47 8.38
C ARG A 246 2.91 -19.67 7.65
N HIS A 247 2.31 -20.10 6.54
CA HIS A 247 2.65 -21.31 5.83
C HIS A 247 2.70 -21.12 4.30
N PRO A 248 3.44 -20.14 3.76
CA PRO A 248 3.45 -19.84 2.33
C PRO A 248 3.94 -21.03 1.50
N ALA A 249 4.98 -21.74 1.95
CA ALA A 249 5.49 -22.93 1.26
C ALA A 249 4.45 -24.07 1.17
N ALA A 250 3.62 -24.26 2.19
CA ALA A 250 2.54 -25.24 2.14
C ALA A 250 1.43 -24.83 1.17
N CYS A 251 1.14 -23.54 1.03
CA CYS A 251 0.24 -23.02 0.01
C CYS A 251 0.79 -23.27 -1.40
N GLN A 252 2.07 -22.97 -1.64
CA GLN A 252 2.74 -23.27 -2.91
C GLN A 252 2.69 -24.75 -3.26
N ALA A 253 3.02 -25.63 -2.29
CA ALA A 253 2.98 -27.08 -2.49
C ALA A 253 1.56 -27.56 -2.87
N GLN A 254 0.53 -27.01 -2.24
CA GLN A 254 -0.86 -27.34 -2.58
C GLN A 254 -1.24 -26.87 -3.98
N ILE A 255 -0.88 -25.64 -4.37
CA ILE A 255 -1.10 -25.12 -5.73
C ILE A 255 -0.40 -26.04 -6.74
N ALA A 256 0.87 -26.37 -6.51
CA ALA A 256 1.65 -27.25 -7.40
C ALA A 256 1.04 -28.64 -7.56
N ALA A 257 0.57 -29.23 -6.47
CA ALA A 257 -0.06 -30.55 -6.49
C ALA A 257 -1.35 -30.54 -7.31
N VAL A 258 -2.22 -29.55 -7.10
CA VAL A 258 -3.47 -29.42 -7.83
C VAL A 258 -3.22 -29.10 -9.30
N TYR A 259 -2.31 -28.19 -9.62
CA TYR A 259 -1.95 -27.87 -11.00
C TYR A 259 -1.51 -29.12 -11.78
N ARG A 260 -0.56 -29.89 -11.21
CA ARG A 260 -0.06 -31.13 -11.85
C ARG A 260 -1.14 -32.19 -12.00
N ALA A 261 -1.98 -32.38 -11.00
CA ALA A 261 -3.11 -33.32 -11.08
C ALA A 261 -4.08 -32.97 -12.21
N ARG A 262 -4.38 -31.68 -12.38
CA ARG A 262 -5.28 -31.22 -13.46
C ARG A 262 -4.63 -31.29 -14.83
N LEU A 263 -3.31 -31.02 -14.91
CA LEU A 263 -2.58 -31.15 -16.17
C LEU A 263 -2.59 -32.61 -16.68
N THR A 264 -2.44 -33.58 -15.77
CA THR A 264 -2.52 -35.02 -16.13
C THR A 264 -3.92 -35.50 -16.43
N ALA A 265 -4.95 -34.86 -15.87
CA ALA A 265 -6.36 -35.21 -16.15
C ALA A 265 -6.89 -34.64 -17.47
N GLY A 266 -6.12 -33.83 -18.19
CA GLY A 266 -6.51 -33.30 -19.51
C GLY A 266 -7.61 -32.24 -19.46
N HIS A 267 -7.67 -31.46 -18.39
CA HIS A 267 -8.65 -30.36 -18.21
C HIS A 267 -8.14 -29.06 -18.77
#